data_d13c684e9f86334f7287e1a060197f96
#
_entry.id   d13c684e9f86334f7287e1a060197f96
#
_cell.length_a   1.000
_cell.length_b   1.000
_cell.length_c   1.000
_cell.angle_alpha   90.00
_cell.angle_beta   90.00
_cell.angle_gamma   90.00
#
_symmetry.space_group_name_H-M   'P 1'
#
loop_
_entity.id
_entity.type
_entity.pdbx_description
1 polymer ?
#
loop_
_entity_poly.entity_id
_entity_poly.type
_entity_poly.pdbx_seq_one_letter_code
_entity_poly.pdbx_strand_id
1 'polypeptide(L)'
;DVLAICASTGDTSAAAALYASFLSPRVKSAVLLPHKKVTGQQLSQPLGSGAKVFEIPGVFDDCMKVVEALSDTYNVALLNSKNAWRLLGQESYSYEIAQDFEFDMENKVVVLPIGNAGNITAVMGGFLKFYEIGIISTLPKIIGVQSEHANPVYRYYLEPDPKKRKFVPMTVKSSVAQAAMIGNPVSMPRVIHLVDTYNNMSDKQKTFFVDVPEQAIMDWEILANRNGHIACTHGGESLAGLVVARQKGIVDKNEIAIVDSTAHALKFSGFQEMYFEKKFPPEFEILPNPGIVNTPELIRPKDLKKVPEPGRPLKGTELRLFISRISEEIAKILELAKV
;
A
#
# COMPACT_ATOMS: atom_id res chain seq x y z
N ASP A 1 -4.96 -9.18 -31.99
CA ASP A 1 -5.37 -8.79 -30.64
C ASP A 1 -4.39 -9.36 -29.62
N VAL A 2 -4.06 -8.60 -28.59
CA VAL A 2 -3.19 -9.03 -27.49
C VAL A 2 -4.04 -9.13 -26.23
N LEU A 3 -3.84 -10.18 -25.45
CA LEU A 3 -4.41 -10.29 -24.10
C LEU A 3 -3.36 -9.80 -23.08
N ALA A 4 -3.67 -8.73 -22.38
CA ALA A 4 -2.92 -8.29 -21.20
C ALA A 4 -3.48 -9.04 -19.98
N ILE A 5 -2.66 -9.86 -19.34
CA ILE A 5 -3.08 -10.67 -18.19
C ILE A 5 -2.17 -10.48 -16.99
N CYS A 6 -2.73 -10.50 -15.80
CA CYS A 6 -1.96 -10.56 -14.57
C CYS A 6 -2.65 -11.43 -13.51
N ALA A 7 -1.86 -12.09 -12.69
CA ALA A 7 -2.31 -12.61 -11.41
C ALA A 7 -2.00 -11.56 -10.34
N SER A 8 -2.99 -10.96 -9.71
CA SER A 8 -2.78 -9.95 -8.68
C SER A 8 -4.04 -9.71 -7.86
N THR A 9 -3.88 -9.69 -6.55
CA THR A 9 -4.93 -9.33 -5.59
C THR A 9 -4.92 -7.84 -5.23
N GLY A 10 -4.04 -7.05 -5.84
CA GLY A 10 -3.83 -5.64 -5.50
C GLY A 10 -3.86 -4.70 -6.71
N ASP A 11 -3.09 -3.62 -6.61
CA ASP A 11 -3.10 -2.52 -7.58
C ASP A 11 -2.60 -2.88 -8.98
N THR A 12 -1.78 -3.93 -9.12
CA THR A 12 -1.32 -4.40 -10.43
C THR A 12 -2.50 -4.77 -11.33
N SER A 13 -3.47 -5.53 -10.81
CA SER A 13 -4.67 -5.91 -11.58
C SER A 13 -5.54 -4.71 -11.92
N ALA A 14 -5.69 -3.80 -10.97
CA ALA A 14 -6.47 -2.58 -11.13
C ALA A 14 -5.88 -1.66 -12.21
N ALA A 15 -4.58 -1.41 -12.16
CA ALA A 15 -3.87 -0.59 -13.15
C ALA A 15 -3.87 -1.24 -14.53
N ALA A 16 -3.54 -2.55 -14.63
CA ALA A 16 -3.55 -3.27 -15.90
C ALA A 16 -4.92 -3.25 -16.58
N ALA A 17 -6.00 -3.47 -15.81
CA ALA A 17 -7.36 -3.42 -16.30
C ALA A 17 -7.73 -2.02 -16.82
N LEU A 18 -7.46 -0.98 -16.04
CA LEU A 18 -7.77 0.40 -16.39
C LEU A 18 -7.05 0.82 -17.67
N TYR A 19 -5.72 0.67 -17.72
CA TYR A 19 -4.95 1.11 -18.89
C TYR A 19 -5.24 0.29 -20.13
N ALA A 20 -5.50 -1.02 -20.01
CA ALA A 20 -5.92 -1.84 -21.15
C ALA A 20 -7.27 -1.40 -21.70
N SER A 21 -8.18 -0.87 -20.88
CA SER A 21 -9.47 -0.37 -21.34
C SER A 21 -9.36 0.79 -22.33
N PHE A 22 -8.34 1.65 -22.22
CA PHE A 22 -8.05 2.72 -23.18
C PHE A 22 -7.63 2.20 -24.56
N LEU A 23 -7.11 0.96 -24.61
CA LEU A 23 -6.61 0.32 -25.84
C LEU A 23 -7.61 -0.66 -26.42
N SER A 24 -8.82 -0.78 -25.83
CA SER A 24 -9.89 -1.64 -26.32
C SER A 24 -10.37 -1.18 -27.70
N PRO A 25 -10.72 -2.08 -28.65
CA PRO A 25 -10.71 -3.55 -28.51
C PRO A 25 -9.37 -4.23 -28.85
N ARG A 26 -8.34 -3.49 -29.20
CA ARG A 26 -7.04 -4.06 -29.65
C ARG A 26 -6.32 -4.82 -28.52
N VAL A 27 -6.43 -4.33 -27.30
CA VAL A 27 -5.92 -4.99 -26.10
C VAL A 27 -7.10 -5.40 -25.23
N LYS A 28 -7.19 -6.70 -24.95
CA LYS A 28 -8.13 -7.26 -23.98
C LYS A 28 -7.41 -7.41 -22.66
N SER A 29 -8.11 -7.26 -21.55
CA SER A 29 -7.54 -7.46 -20.21
C SER A 29 -8.20 -8.58 -19.45
N ALA A 30 -7.39 -9.34 -18.73
CA ALA A 30 -7.87 -10.37 -17.82
C ALA A 30 -7.07 -10.34 -16.50
N VAL A 31 -7.74 -10.69 -15.42
CA VAL A 31 -7.17 -10.81 -14.08
C VAL A 31 -7.47 -12.20 -13.55
N LEU A 32 -6.43 -12.91 -13.07
CA LEU A 32 -6.56 -14.17 -12.36
C LEU A 32 -6.39 -13.97 -10.86
N LEU A 33 -7.28 -14.60 -10.09
CA LEU A 33 -7.33 -14.45 -8.64
C LEU A 33 -7.56 -15.81 -7.97
N PRO A 34 -7.02 -16.04 -6.78
CA PRO A 34 -7.42 -17.17 -5.97
C PRO A 34 -8.85 -16.98 -5.44
N HIS A 35 -9.66 -18.02 -5.56
CA HIS A 35 -11.08 -17.98 -5.19
C HIS A 35 -11.31 -17.54 -3.75
N LYS A 36 -12.19 -16.55 -3.55
CA LYS A 36 -12.58 -15.99 -2.25
C LYS A 36 -11.40 -15.42 -1.40
N LYS A 37 -10.31 -15.00 -2.03
CA LYS A 37 -9.14 -14.42 -1.33
C LYS A 37 -8.97 -12.91 -1.55
N VAL A 38 -9.97 -12.26 -2.18
CA VAL A 38 -9.98 -10.82 -2.48
C VAL A 38 -11.28 -10.19 -2.02
N THR A 39 -11.22 -8.94 -1.60
CA THR A 39 -12.39 -8.16 -1.20
C THR A 39 -13.11 -7.57 -2.42
N GLY A 40 -14.40 -7.21 -2.25
CA GLY A 40 -15.16 -6.54 -3.31
C GLY A 40 -14.54 -5.20 -3.73
N GLN A 41 -13.92 -4.49 -2.78
CA GLN A 41 -13.25 -3.20 -3.04
C GLN A 41 -12.02 -3.37 -3.97
N GLN A 42 -11.25 -4.44 -3.80
CA GLN A 42 -10.13 -4.77 -4.69
C GLN A 42 -10.57 -5.14 -6.10
N LEU A 43 -11.77 -5.72 -6.24
CA LEU A 43 -12.35 -6.11 -7.53
C LEU A 43 -13.06 -4.96 -8.25
N SER A 44 -13.48 -3.92 -7.55
CA SER A 44 -14.31 -2.85 -8.11
C SER A 44 -13.68 -2.18 -9.33
N GLN A 45 -12.39 -1.89 -9.31
CA GLN A 45 -11.71 -1.25 -10.44
C GLN A 45 -11.50 -2.19 -11.63
N PRO A 46 -10.98 -3.42 -11.49
CA PRO A 46 -10.90 -4.37 -12.61
C PRO A 46 -12.26 -4.65 -13.27
N LEU A 47 -13.29 -4.89 -12.48
CA LEU A 47 -14.65 -5.15 -12.99
C LEU A 47 -15.22 -3.90 -13.68
N GLY A 48 -15.11 -2.73 -13.04
CA GLY A 48 -15.57 -1.45 -13.59
C GLY A 48 -14.87 -1.05 -14.90
N SER A 49 -13.61 -1.44 -15.07
CA SER A 49 -12.83 -1.23 -16.30
C SER A 49 -13.15 -2.25 -17.41
N GLY A 50 -14.05 -3.20 -17.16
CA GLY A 50 -14.47 -4.21 -18.16
C GLY A 50 -13.47 -5.35 -18.36
N ALA A 51 -12.48 -5.52 -17.49
CA ALA A 51 -11.58 -6.67 -17.53
C ALA A 51 -12.32 -7.98 -17.24
N LYS A 52 -11.89 -9.06 -17.87
CA LYS A 52 -12.35 -10.40 -17.48
C LYS A 52 -11.66 -10.82 -16.19
N VAL A 53 -12.42 -11.04 -15.13
CA VAL A 53 -11.91 -11.50 -13.84
C VAL A 53 -12.24 -12.99 -13.71
N PHE A 54 -11.19 -13.79 -13.50
CA PHE A 54 -11.29 -15.23 -13.29
C PHE A 54 -10.80 -15.58 -11.89
N GLU A 55 -11.61 -16.34 -11.17
CA GLU A 55 -11.20 -16.96 -9.92
C GLU A 55 -10.85 -18.43 -10.16
N ILE A 56 -9.70 -18.87 -9.65
CA ILE A 56 -9.28 -20.27 -9.72
C ILE A 56 -9.08 -20.84 -8.31
N PRO A 57 -9.31 -22.14 -8.10
CA PRO A 57 -8.95 -22.81 -6.86
C PRO A 57 -7.44 -22.71 -6.62
N GLY A 58 -7.02 -22.53 -5.35
CA GLY A 58 -5.62 -22.49 -4.97
C GLY A 58 -5.21 -21.17 -4.33
N VAL A 59 -3.92 -20.85 -4.45
CA VAL A 59 -3.29 -19.64 -3.91
C VAL A 59 -2.71 -18.77 -5.02
N PHE A 60 -2.15 -17.63 -4.66
CA PHE A 60 -1.55 -16.69 -5.61
C PHE A 60 -0.51 -17.34 -6.53
N ASP A 61 0.35 -18.19 -5.99
CA ASP A 61 1.40 -18.88 -6.77
C ASP A 61 0.81 -19.83 -7.83
N ASP A 62 -0.36 -20.41 -7.60
CA ASP A 62 -1.05 -21.23 -8.59
C ASP A 62 -1.61 -20.37 -9.72
N CYS A 63 -2.17 -19.19 -9.41
CA CYS A 63 -2.55 -18.21 -10.41
C CYS A 63 -1.38 -17.79 -11.29
N MET A 64 -0.21 -17.56 -10.69
CA MET A 64 1.01 -17.21 -11.41
C MET A 64 1.44 -18.29 -12.39
N LYS A 65 1.45 -19.57 -11.99
CA LYS A 65 1.78 -20.70 -12.87
C LYS A 65 0.82 -20.78 -14.08
N VAL A 66 -0.47 -20.55 -13.86
CA VAL A 66 -1.47 -20.55 -14.95
C VAL A 66 -1.20 -19.41 -15.92
N VAL A 67 -0.93 -18.20 -15.43
CA VAL A 67 -0.64 -17.04 -16.30
C VAL A 67 0.66 -17.24 -17.08
N GLU A 68 1.69 -17.81 -16.46
CA GLU A 68 2.95 -18.17 -17.12
C GLU A 68 2.70 -19.18 -18.27
N ALA A 69 1.99 -20.26 -18.00
CA ALA A 69 1.64 -21.26 -19.00
C ALA A 69 0.82 -20.66 -20.16
N LEU A 70 -0.07 -19.71 -19.88
CA LEU A 70 -0.83 -18.99 -20.90
C LEU A 70 0.11 -18.12 -21.76
N SER A 71 1.08 -17.42 -21.14
CA SER A 71 2.01 -16.58 -21.89
C SER A 71 3.02 -17.37 -22.73
N ASP A 72 3.33 -18.60 -22.34
CA ASP A 72 4.20 -19.49 -23.10
C ASP A 72 3.50 -20.10 -24.32
N THR A 73 2.17 -20.21 -24.28
CA THR A 73 1.40 -20.95 -25.30
C THR A 73 0.62 -20.02 -26.25
N TYR A 74 0.16 -18.88 -25.75
CA TYR A 74 -0.74 -17.98 -26.47
C TYR A 74 -0.14 -16.58 -26.61
N ASN A 75 -0.74 -15.75 -27.48
CA ASN A 75 -0.35 -14.33 -27.62
C ASN A 75 -0.84 -13.51 -26.42
N VAL A 76 -0.15 -13.62 -25.31
CA VAL A 76 -0.49 -13.04 -24.03
C VAL A 76 0.68 -12.20 -23.50
N ALA A 77 0.39 -10.95 -23.12
CA ALA A 77 1.32 -10.09 -22.41
C ALA A 77 1.15 -10.30 -20.89
N LEU A 78 2.12 -10.95 -20.26
CA LEU A 78 2.18 -11.12 -18.81
C LEU A 78 2.60 -9.81 -18.14
N LEU A 79 1.71 -9.20 -17.33
CA LEU A 79 1.93 -7.90 -16.69
C LEU A 79 2.22 -8.01 -15.18
N ASN A 80 2.91 -9.06 -14.76
CA ASN A 80 3.34 -9.25 -13.38
C ASN A 80 4.74 -8.68 -13.10
N SER A 81 5.19 -8.80 -11.85
CA SER A 81 6.50 -8.28 -11.39
C SER A 81 7.72 -8.91 -12.08
N LYS A 82 7.54 -10.00 -12.84
CA LYS A 82 8.59 -10.59 -13.72
C LYS A 82 8.84 -9.77 -14.98
N ASN A 83 7.87 -8.95 -15.42
CA ASN A 83 7.98 -8.20 -16.67
C ASN A 83 8.93 -7.02 -16.53
N ALA A 84 10.02 -7.03 -17.32
CA ALA A 84 11.03 -5.98 -17.30
C ALA A 84 10.51 -4.62 -17.76
N TRP A 85 9.59 -4.58 -18.73
CA TRP A 85 8.95 -3.33 -19.19
C TRP A 85 8.12 -2.66 -18.10
N ARG A 86 7.50 -3.47 -17.23
CA ARG A 86 6.80 -2.93 -16.06
C ARG A 86 7.77 -2.23 -15.12
N LEU A 87 8.92 -2.86 -14.82
CA LEU A 87 9.93 -2.25 -13.95
C LEU A 87 10.48 -0.96 -14.56
N LEU A 88 10.75 -0.97 -15.87
CA LEU A 88 11.19 0.22 -16.61
C LEU A 88 10.16 1.36 -16.52
N GLY A 89 8.87 1.05 -16.66
CA GLY A 89 7.80 2.05 -16.47
C GLY A 89 7.72 2.59 -15.04
N GLN A 90 7.97 1.76 -14.03
CA GLN A 90 7.96 2.17 -12.63
C GLN A 90 9.15 3.04 -12.23
N GLU A 91 10.23 3.08 -13.02
CA GLU A 91 11.37 3.98 -12.80
C GLU A 91 10.96 5.46 -12.82
N SER A 92 9.86 5.81 -13.52
CA SER A 92 9.33 7.18 -13.57
C SER A 92 9.05 7.76 -12.18
N TYR A 93 8.75 6.92 -11.20
CA TYR A 93 8.58 7.32 -9.81
C TYR A 93 9.82 8.07 -9.26
N SER A 94 11.03 7.55 -9.55
CA SER A 94 12.28 8.22 -9.15
C SER A 94 12.50 9.52 -9.92
N TYR A 95 12.09 9.55 -11.19
CA TYR A 95 12.25 10.73 -12.04
C TYR A 95 11.33 11.86 -11.57
N GLU A 96 10.10 11.55 -11.22
CA GLU A 96 9.13 12.49 -10.66
C GLU A 96 9.59 13.01 -9.29
N ILE A 97 10.08 12.15 -8.40
CA ILE A 97 10.66 12.57 -7.12
C ILE A 97 11.84 13.52 -7.36
N ALA A 98 12.78 13.16 -8.24
CA ALA A 98 13.93 14.02 -8.50
C ALA A 98 13.50 15.38 -9.08
N GLN A 99 12.50 15.41 -9.96
CA GLN A 99 11.94 16.63 -10.52
C GLN A 99 11.29 17.51 -9.44
N ASP A 100 10.52 16.93 -8.53
CA ASP A 100 9.84 17.66 -7.44
C ASP A 100 10.83 18.34 -6.48
N PHE A 101 12.05 17.80 -6.37
CA PHE A 101 13.15 18.39 -5.59
C PHE A 101 14.19 19.11 -6.45
N GLU A 102 13.83 19.55 -7.67
CA GLU A 102 14.72 20.29 -8.58
C GLU A 102 16.05 19.55 -8.81
N PHE A 103 16.00 18.19 -8.82
CA PHE A 103 17.13 17.26 -8.95
C PHE A 103 18.16 17.30 -7.82
N ASP A 104 17.86 18.00 -6.72
CA ASP A 104 18.66 17.94 -5.49
C ASP A 104 18.19 16.79 -4.61
N MET A 105 18.96 15.68 -4.63
CA MET A 105 18.68 14.50 -3.83
C MET A 105 19.53 14.43 -2.55
N GLU A 106 20.26 15.48 -2.20
CA GLU A 106 21.00 15.54 -0.93
C GLU A 106 20.01 15.55 0.24
N ASN A 107 20.32 14.78 1.29
CA ASN A 107 19.49 14.64 2.49
C ASN A 107 18.05 14.18 2.22
N LYS A 108 17.80 13.52 1.09
CA LYS A 108 16.50 12.89 0.82
C LYS A 108 16.53 11.40 1.17
N VAL A 109 15.39 10.94 1.71
CA VAL A 109 15.18 9.54 2.10
C VAL A 109 13.88 9.06 1.48
N VAL A 110 13.94 8.01 0.66
CA VAL A 110 12.74 7.40 0.07
C VAL A 110 12.40 6.14 0.83
N VAL A 111 11.18 6.05 1.32
CA VAL A 111 10.69 4.94 2.15
C VAL A 111 9.61 4.17 1.39
N LEU A 112 9.83 2.89 1.17
CA LEU A 112 9.04 2.05 0.26
C LEU A 112 8.60 0.75 0.92
N PRO A 113 7.33 0.33 0.79
CA PRO A 113 6.90 -1.00 1.21
C PRO A 113 7.38 -2.05 0.21
N ILE A 114 7.73 -3.23 0.68
CA ILE A 114 8.27 -4.31 -0.15
C ILE A 114 7.37 -5.54 -0.14
N GLY A 115 6.75 -5.84 -1.28
CA GLY A 115 6.13 -7.15 -1.56
C GLY A 115 7.03 -7.98 -2.49
N ASN A 116 6.69 -8.07 -3.78
CA ASN A 116 7.52 -8.73 -4.82
C ASN A 116 8.83 -8.02 -5.13
N ALA A 117 9.12 -6.92 -4.48
CA ALA A 117 10.32 -6.09 -4.59
C ALA A 117 10.53 -5.45 -5.99
N GLY A 118 9.52 -5.44 -6.86
CA GLY A 118 9.58 -4.74 -8.15
C GLY A 118 9.67 -3.22 -7.98
N ASN A 119 8.88 -2.64 -7.07
CA ASN A 119 8.85 -1.22 -6.81
C ASN A 119 10.24 -0.69 -6.39
N ILE A 120 10.80 -1.24 -5.31
CA ILE A 120 12.11 -0.80 -4.81
C ILE A 120 13.24 -0.96 -5.84
N THR A 121 13.20 -2.03 -6.67
CA THR A 121 14.19 -2.22 -7.74
C THR A 121 14.05 -1.19 -8.85
N ALA A 122 12.82 -0.82 -9.22
CA ALA A 122 12.57 0.24 -10.19
C ALA A 122 13.02 1.60 -9.66
N VAL A 123 12.70 1.92 -8.42
CA VAL A 123 13.10 3.19 -7.78
C VAL A 123 14.62 3.33 -7.68
N MET A 124 15.32 2.29 -7.21
CA MET A 124 16.79 2.30 -7.20
C MET A 124 17.36 2.42 -8.62
N GLY A 125 16.83 1.67 -9.60
CA GLY A 125 17.25 1.72 -10.98
C GLY A 125 17.08 3.09 -11.61
N GLY A 126 15.99 3.77 -11.37
CA GLY A 126 15.74 5.12 -11.87
C GLY A 126 16.71 6.16 -11.30
N PHE A 127 16.95 6.16 -9.98
CA PHE A 127 17.96 7.05 -9.39
C PHE A 127 19.39 6.76 -9.88
N LEU A 128 19.76 5.47 -10.02
CA LEU A 128 21.07 5.10 -10.58
C LEU A 128 21.25 5.68 -11.98
N LYS A 129 20.26 5.56 -12.86
CA LYS A 129 20.31 6.12 -14.22
C LYS A 129 20.52 7.62 -14.19
N PHE A 130 19.78 8.36 -13.36
CA PHE A 130 19.93 9.81 -13.22
C PHE A 130 21.30 10.20 -12.66
N TYR A 131 21.83 9.40 -11.74
CA TYR A 131 23.16 9.61 -11.19
C TYR A 131 24.25 9.34 -12.23
N GLU A 132 24.16 8.22 -12.97
CA GLU A 132 25.13 7.83 -14.00
C GLU A 132 25.22 8.84 -15.15
N ILE A 133 24.11 9.44 -15.54
CA ILE A 133 24.10 10.47 -16.61
C ILE A 133 24.27 11.90 -16.08
N GLY A 134 24.50 12.07 -14.78
CA GLY A 134 24.83 13.35 -14.16
C GLY A 134 23.64 14.31 -13.97
N ILE A 135 22.39 13.82 -14.02
CA ILE A 135 21.21 14.64 -13.73
C ILE A 135 21.09 14.92 -12.22
N ILE A 136 21.40 13.93 -11.39
CA ILE A 136 21.55 14.13 -9.92
C ILE A 136 23.00 13.89 -9.52
N SER A 137 23.49 14.65 -8.58
CA SER A 137 24.86 14.55 -8.07
C SER A 137 25.01 13.61 -6.87
N THR A 138 23.89 13.25 -6.24
CA THR A 138 23.86 12.42 -5.03
C THR A 138 22.69 11.45 -5.11
N LEU A 139 22.93 10.19 -4.73
CA LEU A 139 21.86 9.20 -4.57
C LEU A 139 21.12 9.42 -3.24
N PRO A 140 19.78 9.44 -3.22
CA PRO A 140 19.02 9.51 -1.97
C PRO A 140 19.18 8.22 -1.16
N LYS A 141 18.88 8.29 0.12
CA LYS A 141 18.78 7.09 0.96
C LYS A 141 17.51 6.32 0.64
N ILE A 142 17.58 5.00 0.56
CA ILE A 142 16.44 4.11 0.31
C ILE A 142 16.18 3.25 1.56
N ILE A 143 14.95 3.24 2.02
CA ILE A 143 14.51 2.39 3.12
C ILE A 143 13.41 1.46 2.61
N GLY A 144 13.71 0.17 2.57
CA GLY A 144 12.74 -0.87 2.29
C GLY A 144 12.07 -1.35 3.57
N VAL A 145 10.73 -1.36 3.57
CA VAL A 145 9.92 -1.74 4.73
C VAL A 145 9.17 -3.02 4.44
N GLN A 146 9.08 -3.91 5.41
CA GLN A 146 8.24 -5.09 5.36
C GLN A 146 7.50 -5.29 6.69
N SER A 147 6.31 -5.89 6.62
CA SER A 147 5.63 -6.40 7.81
C SER A 147 6.42 -7.54 8.44
N GLU A 148 6.46 -7.64 9.76
CA GLU A 148 7.05 -8.79 10.48
C GLU A 148 6.43 -10.14 10.06
N HIS A 149 5.21 -10.12 9.52
CA HIS A 149 4.51 -11.28 9.01
C HIS A 149 4.97 -11.73 7.62
N ALA A 150 5.73 -10.87 6.88
CA ALA A 150 6.21 -11.15 5.52
C ALA A 150 7.51 -10.38 5.23
N ASN A 151 8.61 -10.69 5.94
CA ASN A 151 9.85 -9.91 5.92
C ASN A 151 11.10 -10.64 5.36
N PRO A 152 11.03 -11.39 4.24
CA PRO A 152 12.17 -12.18 3.77
C PRO A 152 13.36 -11.33 3.32
N VAL A 153 13.12 -10.11 2.78
CA VAL A 153 14.19 -9.19 2.35
C VAL A 153 14.92 -8.62 3.57
N TYR A 154 14.15 -8.16 4.57
CA TYR A 154 14.73 -7.68 5.83
C TYR A 154 15.60 -8.75 6.48
N ARG A 155 15.11 -9.99 6.58
CA ARG A 155 15.87 -11.12 7.14
C ARG A 155 17.19 -11.40 6.42
N TYR A 156 17.21 -11.26 5.10
CA TYR A 156 18.42 -11.40 4.31
C TYR A 156 19.47 -10.35 4.69
N TYR A 157 19.05 -9.11 4.93
CA TYR A 157 19.97 -8.01 5.26
C TYR A 157 20.26 -7.88 6.76
N LEU A 158 19.67 -8.71 7.63
CA LEU A 158 20.08 -8.81 9.03
C LEU A 158 21.51 -9.37 9.18
N GLU A 159 21.96 -10.20 8.24
CA GLU A 159 23.35 -10.66 8.19
C GLU A 159 24.25 -9.53 7.67
N PRO A 160 25.14 -8.96 8.48
CA PRO A 160 25.99 -7.84 8.07
C PRO A 160 27.06 -8.23 7.04
N ASP A 161 27.56 -9.48 7.11
CA ASP A 161 28.58 -9.99 6.18
C ASP A 161 27.93 -10.43 4.84
N PRO A 162 28.13 -9.71 3.73
CA PRO A 162 27.54 -10.06 2.44
C PRO A 162 27.86 -11.50 1.98
N LYS A 163 29.03 -12.02 2.37
CA LYS A 163 29.47 -13.39 1.99
C LYS A 163 28.71 -14.48 2.72
N LYS A 164 28.10 -14.15 3.85
CA LYS A 164 27.30 -15.08 4.66
C LYS A 164 25.82 -14.99 4.37
N ARG A 165 25.36 -13.94 3.69
CA ARG A 165 23.96 -13.75 3.36
C ARG A 165 23.44 -14.91 2.51
N LYS A 166 22.33 -15.49 2.94
CA LYS A 166 21.61 -16.53 2.20
C LYS A 166 20.14 -16.17 2.17
N PHE A 167 19.59 -16.03 0.98
CA PHE A 167 18.16 -15.83 0.83
C PHE A 167 17.41 -17.13 1.13
N VAL A 168 16.46 -17.06 2.05
CA VAL A 168 15.59 -18.17 2.43
C VAL A 168 14.14 -17.68 2.32
N PRO A 169 13.34 -18.27 1.43
CA PRO A 169 11.89 -17.99 1.39
C PRO A 169 11.24 -18.30 2.73
N MET A 170 10.18 -17.57 3.06
CA MET A 170 9.45 -17.79 4.31
C MET A 170 7.96 -18.08 4.06
N THR A 171 7.35 -18.81 4.98
CA THR A 171 5.89 -18.89 5.07
C THR A 171 5.38 -17.59 5.70
N VAL A 172 4.48 -16.92 5.01
CA VAL A 172 3.89 -15.67 5.50
C VAL A 172 2.75 -15.94 6.47
N LYS A 173 2.51 -14.99 7.38
CA LYS A 173 1.31 -14.92 8.22
C LYS A 173 0.33 -13.91 7.63
N SER A 174 -0.91 -13.87 8.15
CA SER A 174 -1.90 -12.85 7.78
C SER A 174 -1.38 -11.44 8.09
N SER A 175 -1.45 -10.55 7.10
CA SER A 175 -0.99 -9.17 7.23
C SER A 175 -2.02 -8.18 6.68
N VAL A 176 -2.13 -7.02 7.31
CA VAL A 176 -2.92 -5.89 6.78
C VAL A 176 -2.26 -5.28 5.54
N ALA A 177 -0.94 -5.40 5.39
CA ALA A 177 -0.24 -5.10 4.15
C ALA A 177 -0.45 -6.23 3.12
N GLN A 178 -1.70 -6.54 2.83
CA GLN A 178 -2.15 -7.75 2.13
C GLN A 178 -1.48 -7.97 0.77
N ALA A 179 -1.27 -6.93 -0.02
CA ALA A 179 -0.62 -7.04 -1.33
C ALA A 179 0.92 -7.21 -1.23
N ALA A 180 1.50 -6.95 -0.05
CA ALA A 180 2.92 -7.14 0.25
C ALA A 180 3.21 -8.49 0.97
N MET A 181 2.19 -9.31 1.23
CA MET A 181 2.33 -10.64 1.85
C MET A 181 3.06 -11.64 0.93
N ILE A 182 4.34 -11.42 0.69
CA ILE A 182 5.15 -12.22 -0.23
C ILE A 182 6.33 -12.84 0.51
N GLY A 183 6.33 -14.17 0.63
CA GLY A 183 7.41 -14.92 1.28
C GLY A 183 8.59 -15.24 0.38
N ASN A 184 8.42 -15.14 -0.93
CA ASN A 184 9.46 -15.39 -1.94
C ASN A 184 9.42 -14.32 -3.05
N PRO A 185 9.96 -13.11 -2.82
CA PRO A 185 9.90 -12.03 -3.78
C PRO A 185 10.57 -12.36 -5.10
N VAL A 186 9.82 -12.24 -6.20
CA VAL A 186 10.30 -12.52 -7.56
C VAL A 186 11.51 -11.67 -7.95
N SER A 187 11.59 -10.44 -7.45
CA SER A 187 12.69 -9.52 -7.78
C SER A 187 13.87 -9.62 -6.79
N MET A 188 13.91 -10.58 -5.87
CA MET A 188 15.00 -10.68 -4.89
C MET A 188 16.41 -10.67 -5.51
N PRO A 189 16.70 -11.40 -6.62
CA PRO A 189 18.01 -11.31 -7.26
C PRO A 189 18.36 -9.91 -7.75
N ARG A 190 17.35 -9.14 -8.23
CA ARG A 190 17.53 -7.74 -8.65
C ARG A 190 17.77 -6.82 -7.45
N VAL A 191 17.06 -7.04 -6.32
CA VAL A 191 17.30 -6.29 -5.07
C VAL A 191 18.75 -6.43 -4.65
N ILE A 192 19.28 -7.66 -4.59
CA ILE A 192 20.67 -7.92 -4.18
C ILE A 192 21.63 -7.14 -5.11
N HIS A 193 21.49 -7.31 -6.42
CA HIS A 193 22.35 -6.64 -7.39
C HIS A 193 22.29 -5.11 -7.28
N LEU A 194 21.07 -4.55 -7.19
CA LEU A 194 20.91 -3.09 -7.17
C LEU A 194 21.34 -2.48 -5.84
N VAL A 195 21.14 -3.17 -4.71
CA VAL A 195 21.64 -2.72 -3.40
C VAL A 195 23.15 -2.64 -3.39
N ASP A 196 23.83 -3.67 -3.93
CA ASP A 196 25.29 -3.67 -4.05
C ASP A 196 25.77 -2.53 -4.96
N THR A 197 25.15 -2.38 -6.14
CA THR A 197 25.48 -1.30 -7.08
C THR A 197 25.27 0.07 -6.45
N TYR A 198 24.11 0.29 -5.84
CA TYR A 198 23.71 1.56 -5.24
C TYR A 198 24.65 2.00 -4.11
N ASN A 199 25.03 1.07 -3.24
CA ASN A 199 25.95 1.34 -2.15
C ASN A 199 27.40 1.52 -2.63
N ASN A 200 27.82 0.77 -3.68
CA ASN A 200 29.17 0.90 -4.25
C ASN A 200 29.37 2.23 -5.01
N MET A 201 28.30 2.79 -5.58
CA MET A 201 28.34 4.10 -6.25
C MET A 201 28.22 5.29 -5.27
N SER A 202 28.07 5.02 -4.00
CA SER A 202 27.93 6.01 -2.93
C SER A 202 29.10 5.94 -1.96
N ASP A 203 29.52 7.08 -1.42
CA ASP A 203 30.59 7.13 -0.37
C ASP A 203 30.16 6.49 0.96
N LYS A 204 28.86 6.29 1.14
CA LYS A 204 28.25 5.74 2.36
C LYS A 204 27.15 4.76 2.00
N GLN A 205 26.81 3.87 2.94
CA GLN A 205 25.64 3.04 2.81
C GLN A 205 24.38 3.90 2.62
N LYS A 206 23.63 3.64 1.56
CA LYS A 206 22.41 4.37 1.17
C LYS A 206 21.15 3.50 1.22
N THR A 207 21.27 2.19 1.33
CA THR A 207 20.13 1.27 1.33
C THR A 207 20.00 0.58 2.69
N PHE A 208 18.80 0.61 3.24
CA PHE A 208 18.48 0.04 4.55
C PHE A 208 17.15 -0.72 4.48
N PHE A 209 16.99 -1.68 5.37
CA PHE A 209 15.78 -2.47 5.47
C PHE A 209 15.30 -2.51 6.92
N VAL A 210 14.00 -2.36 7.12
CA VAL A 210 13.37 -2.45 8.43
C VAL A 210 12.10 -3.29 8.33
N ASP A 211 11.69 -3.88 9.43
CA ASP A 211 10.40 -4.52 9.56
C ASP A 211 9.56 -3.83 10.63
N VAL A 212 8.24 -4.00 10.53
CA VAL A 212 7.26 -3.32 11.36
C VAL A 212 6.13 -4.28 11.78
N PRO A 213 5.62 -4.18 13.01
CA PRO A 213 4.47 -4.97 13.45
C PRO A 213 3.17 -4.50 12.80
N GLU A 214 2.22 -5.40 12.64
CA GLU A 214 0.90 -5.15 12.07
C GLU A 214 0.15 -4.00 12.80
N GLN A 215 0.30 -3.94 14.12
CA GLN A 215 -0.25 -2.86 14.94
C GLN A 215 0.23 -1.48 14.48
N ALA A 216 1.54 -1.34 14.25
CA ALA A 216 2.12 -0.07 13.82
C ALA A 216 1.63 0.31 12.41
N ILE A 217 1.47 -0.65 11.51
CA ILE A 217 0.95 -0.40 10.16
C ILE A 217 -0.43 0.26 10.25
N MET A 218 -1.35 -0.32 11.03
CA MET A 218 -2.71 0.21 11.18
C MET A 218 -2.73 1.55 11.91
N ASP A 219 -1.96 1.70 12.98
CA ASP A 219 -1.93 2.95 13.74
C ASP A 219 -1.43 4.11 12.88
N TRP A 220 -0.38 3.90 12.08
CA TRP A 220 0.17 4.94 11.21
C TRP A 220 -0.70 5.21 9.97
N GLU A 221 -1.39 4.20 9.41
CA GLU A 221 -2.40 4.43 8.38
C GLU A 221 -3.50 5.37 8.88
N ILE A 222 -4.09 5.07 10.04
CA ILE A 222 -5.18 5.86 10.61
C ILE A 222 -4.71 7.28 10.98
N LEU A 223 -3.51 7.41 11.55
CA LEU A 223 -2.93 8.71 11.86
C LEU A 223 -2.65 9.53 10.59
N ALA A 224 -2.17 8.91 9.52
CA ALA A 224 -2.02 9.57 8.22
C ALA A 224 -3.35 10.09 7.70
N ASN A 225 -4.40 9.25 7.73
CA ASN A 225 -5.74 9.62 7.27
C ASN A 225 -6.32 10.77 8.10
N ARG A 226 -6.10 10.80 9.41
CA ARG A 226 -6.49 11.92 10.30
C ARG A 226 -5.77 13.24 9.97
N ASN A 227 -4.61 13.15 9.33
CA ASN A 227 -3.82 14.32 8.90
C ASN A 227 -3.99 14.65 7.42
N GLY A 228 -5.05 14.13 6.78
CA GLY A 228 -5.40 14.46 5.40
C GLY A 228 -4.71 13.61 4.32
N HIS A 229 -3.98 12.56 4.70
CA HIS A 229 -3.34 11.64 3.78
C HIS A 229 -4.17 10.35 3.66
N ILE A 230 -4.85 10.15 2.54
CA ILE A 230 -5.72 8.99 2.32
C ILE A 230 -4.86 7.76 1.97
N ALA A 231 -4.00 7.37 2.90
CA ALA A 231 -3.08 6.25 2.76
C ALA A 231 -3.81 4.90 2.96
N CYS A 232 -3.41 3.89 2.20
CA CYS A 232 -3.78 2.50 2.45
C CYS A 232 -2.86 1.86 3.50
N THR A 233 -3.11 0.60 3.86
CA THR A 233 -2.26 -0.16 4.79
C THR A 233 -0.79 -0.22 4.38
N HIS A 234 -0.47 -0.27 3.08
CA HIS A 234 0.93 -0.24 2.61
C HIS A 234 1.57 1.15 2.78
N GLY A 235 0.79 2.24 2.69
CA GLY A 235 1.26 3.57 3.07
C GLY A 235 1.50 3.66 4.57
N GLY A 236 0.64 3.03 5.38
CA GLY A 236 0.85 2.85 6.82
C GLY A 236 2.13 2.06 7.13
N GLU A 237 2.41 1.00 6.36
CA GLU A 237 3.66 0.22 6.44
C GLU A 237 4.89 1.11 6.20
N SER A 238 4.87 1.93 5.16
CA SER A 238 5.96 2.88 4.86
C SER A 238 6.16 3.89 5.99
N LEU A 239 5.08 4.47 6.52
CA LEU A 239 5.16 5.42 7.65
C LEU A 239 5.68 4.76 8.91
N ALA A 240 5.20 3.57 9.27
CA ALA A 240 5.70 2.80 10.40
C ALA A 240 7.20 2.52 10.25
N GLY A 241 7.64 2.15 9.03
CA GLY A 241 9.05 1.94 8.70
C GLY A 241 9.92 3.18 8.85
N LEU A 242 9.41 4.35 8.46
CA LEU A 242 10.10 5.63 8.69
C LEU A 242 10.32 5.87 10.18
N VAL A 243 9.33 5.61 11.02
CA VAL A 243 9.43 5.78 12.47
C VAL A 243 10.46 4.83 13.05
N VAL A 244 10.44 3.55 12.67
CA VAL A 244 11.45 2.57 13.09
C VAL A 244 12.84 2.97 12.62
N ALA A 245 12.99 3.40 11.38
CA ALA A 245 14.28 3.87 10.85
C ALA A 245 14.80 5.09 11.60
N ARG A 246 13.90 6.00 11.99
CA ARG A 246 14.25 7.17 12.82
C ARG A 246 14.71 6.76 14.21
N GLN A 247 14.01 5.82 14.86
CA GLN A 247 14.38 5.29 16.18
C GLN A 247 15.72 4.56 16.17
N LYS A 248 16.03 3.86 15.07
CA LYS A 248 17.32 3.17 14.87
C LYS A 248 18.46 4.12 14.45
N GLY A 249 18.22 5.42 14.30
CA GLY A 249 19.22 6.39 13.86
C GLY A 249 19.62 6.26 12.39
N ILE A 250 18.87 5.54 11.59
CA ILE A 250 19.07 5.41 10.14
C ILE A 250 18.68 6.70 9.42
N VAL A 251 17.62 7.36 9.90
CA VAL A 251 17.15 8.64 9.38
C VAL A 251 17.45 9.75 10.36
N ASP A 252 18.13 10.81 9.90
CA ASP A 252 18.42 11.99 10.70
C ASP A 252 17.23 12.97 10.69
N LYS A 253 17.14 13.84 11.73
CA LYS A 253 16.09 14.87 11.86
C LYS A 253 16.11 15.93 10.74
N ASN A 254 17.25 16.10 10.10
CA ASN A 254 17.45 17.08 9.03
C ASN A 254 17.23 16.48 7.63
N GLU A 255 16.96 15.18 7.53
CA GLU A 255 16.63 14.54 6.26
C GLU A 255 15.15 14.69 5.93
N ILE A 256 14.85 14.85 4.66
CA ILE A 256 13.48 14.92 4.15
C ILE A 256 13.07 13.52 3.71
N ALA A 257 12.03 12.98 4.35
CA ALA A 257 11.49 11.67 4.00
C ALA A 257 10.38 11.79 2.94
N ILE A 258 10.54 11.07 1.85
CA ILE A 258 9.54 10.83 0.81
C ILE A 258 8.96 9.45 1.07
N VAL A 259 7.69 9.40 1.46
CA VAL A 259 7.03 8.16 1.88
C VAL A 259 6.08 7.68 0.79
N ASP A 260 6.33 6.46 0.30
CA ASP A 260 5.46 5.84 -0.70
C ASP A 260 4.11 5.46 -0.08
N SER A 261 3.04 6.15 -0.49
CA SER A 261 1.67 5.90 -0.07
C SER A 261 0.93 4.88 -0.95
N THR A 262 1.56 4.31 -1.90
CA THR A 262 1.22 3.33 -2.95
C THR A 262 -0.23 3.32 -3.47
N ALA A 263 -1.23 3.16 -2.60
CA ALA A 263 -2.63 3.02 -2.96
C ALA A 263 -3.55 3.88 -2.07
N HIS A 264 -4.80 4.01 -2.49
CA HIS A 264 -5.82 4.75 -1.77
C HIS A 264 -6.47 3.88 -0.67
N ALA A 265 -6.76 4.45 0.50
CA ALA A 265 -7.38 3.77 1.65
C ALA A 265 -8.67 2.98 1.29
N LEU A 266 -9.48 3.49 0.37
CA LEU A 266 -10.74 2.84 -0.02
C LEU A 266 -10.58 1.43 -0.61
N LYS A 267 -9.40 1.09 -1.12
CA LYS A 267 -9.14 -0.28 -1.63
C LYS A 267 -9.00 -1.31 -0.50
N PHE A 268 -8.65 -0.86 0.69
CA PHE A 268 -8.40 -1.69 1.86
C PHE A 268 -9.26 -1.26 3.07
N SER A 269 -10.37 -0.58 2.82
CA SER A 269 -11.26 -0.02 3.87
C SER A 269 -11.77 -1.05 4.88
N GLY A 270 -11.85 -2.33 4.49
CA GLY A 270 -12.24 -3.40 5.40
C GLY A 270 -11.31 -3.57 6.60
N PHE A 271 -10.01 -3.27 6.47
CA PHE A 271 -9.10 -3.29 7.62
C PHE A 271 -9.37 -2.13 8.57
N GLN A 272 -9.63 -0.93 8.05
CA GLN A 272 -10.01 0.21 8.86
C GLN A 272 -11.36 -0.03 9.59
N GLU A 273 -12.33 -0.65 8.91
CA GLU A 273 -13.60 -1.07 9.53
C GLU A 273 -13.35 -2.04 10.69
N MET A 274 -12.57 -3.11 10.48
CA MET A 274 -12.20 -4.06 11.53
C MET A 274 -11.49 -3.39 12.70
N TYR A 275 -10.65 -2.37 12.43
CA TYR A 275 -9.96 -1.63 13.47
C TYR A 275 -10.94 -0.81 14.31
N PHE A 276 -11.84 -0.05 13.71
CA PHE A 276 -12.81 0.78 14.41
C PHE A 276 -13.86 -0.05 15.14
N GLU A 277 -14.27 -1.18 14.58
CA GLU A 277 -15.19 -2.12 15.21
C GLU A 277 -14.53 -3.05 16.24
N LYS A 278 -13.21 -3.01 16.38
CA LYS A 278 -12.41 -3.88 17.26
C LYS A 278 -12.63 -5.37 16.95
N LYS A 279 -12.66 -5.71 15.66
CA LYS A 279 -13.00 -7.06 15.17
C LYS A 279 -11.84 -7.72 14.40
N PHE A 280 -10.60 -7.34 14.67
CA PHE A 280 -9.47 -8.03 14.05
C PHE A 280 -9.37 -9.49 14.53
N PRO A 281 -9.21 -10.45 13.61
CA PRO A 281 -8.85 -11.82 13.97
C PRO A 281 -7.50 -11.86 14.70
N PRO A 282 -7.33 -12.78 15.69
CA PRO A 282 -6.11 -12.83 16.51
C PRO A 282 -4.80 -12.99 15.73
N GLU A 283 -4.86 -13.65 14.57
CA GLU A 283 -3.69 -13.88 13.70
C GLU A 283 -3.06 -12.61 13.12
N PHE A 284 -3.76 -11.48 13.15
CA PHE A 284 -3.19 -10.17 12.77
C PHE A 284 -2.40 -9.50 13.90
N GLU A 285 -2.53 -9.98 15.13
CA GLU A 285 -1.82 -9.44 16.30
C GLU A 285 -2.09 -7.92 16.51
N ILE A 286 -3.32 -7.45 16.18
CA ILE A 286 -3.75 -6.05 16.28
C ILE A 286 -4.72 -5.87 17.43
N LEU A 287 -4.40 -4.92 18.31
CA LEU A 287 -5.28 -4.43 19.36
C LEU A 287 -5.59 -2.95 19.08
N PRO A 288 -6.81 -2.60 18.61
CA PRO A 288 -7.13 -1.24 18.23
C PRO A 288 -6.90 -0.23 19.37
N ASN A 289 -6.12 0.80 19.09
CA ASN A 289 -5.80 1.87 20.04
C ASN A 289 -7.04 2.75 20.28
N PRO A 290 -7.58 2.80 21.51
CA PRO A 290 -8.77 3.60 21.80
C PRO A 290 -8.67 5.09 21.47
N GLY A 291 -7.45 5.64 21.50
CA GLY A 291 -7.20 7.06 21.21
C GLY A 291 -7.37 7.43 19.71
N ILE A 292 -7.37 6.44 18.82
CA ILE A 292 -7.54 6.67 17.39
C ILE A 292 -8.74 5.94 16.78
N VAL A 293 -9.44 5.10 17.55
CA VAL A 293 -10.71 4.52 17.11
C VAL A 293 -11.75 5.64 16.96
N ASN A 294 -12.51 5.57 15.87
CA ASN A 294 -13.62 6.47 15.61
C ASN A 294 -14.78 5.70 14.98
N THR A 295 -15.99 5.92 15.51
CA THR A 295 -17.21 5.26 15.04
C THR A 295 -18.34 6.27 14.96
N PRO A 296 -19.34 6.08 14.08
CA PRO A 296 -20.52 6.91 14.06
C PRO A 296 -21.25 6.88 15.43
N GLU A 297 -21.62 8.03 15.92
CA GLU A 297 -22.37 8.18 17.16
C GLU A 297 -23.82 8.53 16.86
N LEU A 298 -24.77 7.74 17.41
CA LEU A 298 -26.19 7.99 17.24
C LEU A 298 -26.65 9.03 18.25
N ILE A 299 -26.92 10.23 17.79
CA ILE A 299 -27.50 11.29 18.62
C ILE A 299 -28.99 11.04 18.79
N ARG A 300 -29.40 10.65 20.00
CA ARG A 300 -30.81 10.37 20.37
C ARG A 300 -31.14 10.91 21.76
N PRO A 301 -31.53 12.20 21.89
CA PRO A 301 -31.92 12.78 23.16
C PRO A 301 -33.06 11.99 23.81
N LYS A 302 -32.95 11.71 25.11
CA LYS A 302 -33.89 10.84 25.86
C LYS A 302 -35.30 11.40 25.94
N ASP A 303 -35.45 12.73 25.89
CA ASP A 303 -36.72 13.45 25.96
C ASP A 303 -37.43 13.56 24.60
N LEU A 304 -36.79 13.11 23.52
CA LEU A 304 -37.35 13.17 22.18
C LEU A 304 -38.30 11.98 21.92
N LYS A 305 -39.60 12.23 22.05
CA LYS A 305 -40.65 11.19 21.93
C LYS A 305 -40.88 10.75 20.47
N LYS A 306 -40.64 11.66 19.48
CA LYS A 306 -40.85 11.40 18.06
C LYS A 306 -39.58 11.69 17.27
N VAL A 307 -39.24 10.78 16.37
CA VAL A 307 -38.12 10.90 15.43
C VAL A 307 -38.65 10.74 14.01
N PRO A 308 -37.98 11.34 13.00
CA PRO A 308 -38.36 11.11 11.62
C PRO A 308 -38.10 9.65 11.22
N GLU A 309 -39.03 9.10 10.42
CA GLU A 309 -38.89 7.77 9.81
C GLU A 309 -38.85 7.88 8.30
N PRO A 310 -38.23 6.93 7.58
CA PRO A 310 -38.26 6.90 6.13
C PRO A 310 -39.71 6.95 5.61
N GLY A 311 -40.02 7.91 4.74
CA GLY A 311 -41.37 8.14 4.22
C GLY A 311 -42.37 8.82 5.19
N ARG A 312 -41.97 9.11 6.45
CA ARG A 312 -42.78 9.79 7.46
C ARG A 312 -42.02 10.94 8.11
N PRO A 313 -41.78 12.06 7.38
CA PRO A 313 -41.07 13.20 7.92
C PRO A 313 -41.89 13.92 9.01
N LEU A 314 -41.20 14.41 10.05
CA LEU A 314 -41.82 15.30 11.02
C LEU A 314 -42.18 16.63 10.39
N LYS A 315 -43.23 17.31 10.89
CA LYS A 315 -43.68 18.61 10.40
C LYS A 315 -43.98 19.58 11.55
N GLY A 316 -44.02 20.86 11.26
CA GLY A 316 -44.44 21.91 12.17
C GLY A 316 -43.65 21.92 13.50
N THR A 317 -44.36 21.88 14.61
CA THR A 317 -43.75 21.96 15.96
C THR A 317 -42.88 20.75 16.30
N GLU A 318 -43.26 19.54 15.84
CA GLU A 318 -42.50 18.31 16.09
C GLU A 318 -41.13 18.36 15.37
N LEU A 319 -41.08 18.86 14.13
CA LEU A 319 -39.82 19.06 13.41
C LEU A 319 -38.93 20.10 14.11
N ARG A 320 -39.53 21.24 14.54
CA ARG A 320 -38.72 22.26 15.24
C ARG A 320 -38.15 21.73 16.56
N LEU A 321 -38.89 20.96 17.29
CA LEU A 321 -38.44 20.36 18.55
C LEU A 321 -37.28 19.36 18.25
N PHE A 322 -37.43 18.50 17.25
CA PHE A 322 -36.40 17.56 16.84
C PHE A 322 -35.11 18.29 16.50
N ILE A 323 -35.17 19.31 15.63
CA ILE A 323 -34.00 20.10 15.23
C ILE A 323 -33.32 20.73 16.44
N SER A 324 -34.07 21.41 17.29
CA SER A 324 -33.53 22.07 18.49
C SER A 324 -32.80 21.09 19.41
N ARG A 325 -33.42 19.95 19.74
CA ARG A 325 -32.83 18.98 20.64
C ARG A 325 -31.59 18.28 20.11
N ILE A 326 -31.61 17.91 18.81
CA ILE A 326 -30.42 17.34 18.16
C ILE A 326 -29.29 18.37 18.10
N SER A 327 -29.59 19.62 17.73
CA SER A 327 -28.59 20.70 17.68
C SER A 327 -27.97 21.00 19.05
N GLU A 328 -28.80 21.04 20.11
CA GLU A 328 -28.35 21.25 21.49
C GLU A 328 -27.39 20.13 21.95
N GLU A 329 -27.74 18.86 21.64
CA GLU A 329 -26.90 17.73 22.02
C GLU A 329 -25.57 17.72 21.24
N ILE A 330 -25.59 18.01 19.93
CA ILE A 330 -24.37 18.14 19.10
C ILE A 330 -23.51 19.29 19.65
N ALA A 331 -24.10 20.45 19.93
CA ALA A 331 -23.38 21.59 20.47
C ALA A 331 -22.71 21.28 21.82
N LYS A 332 -23.37 20.51 22.66
CA LYS A 332 -22.83 20.04 23.94
C LYS A 332 -21.65 19.08 23.75
N ILE A 333 -21.79 18.07 22.85
CA ILE A 333 -20.75 17.09 22.57
C ILE A 333 -19.49 17.78 21.99
N LEU A 334 -19.69 18.78 21.11
CA LEU A 334 -18.62 19.51 20.42
C LEU A 334 -18.17 20.78 21.19
N GLU A 335 -18.70 21.04 22.37
CA GLU A 335 -18.38 22.20 23.22
C GLU A 335 -18.52 23.55 22.46
N LEU A 336 -19.55 23.65 21.58
CA LEU A 336 -19.76 24.86 20.78
C LEU A 336 -20.25 26.02 21.62
N ALA A 337 -19.61 27.19 21.44
CA ALA A 337 -20.10 28.45 22.03
C ALA A 337 -21.36 28.94 21.31
N LYS A 338 -22.32 29.52 22.06
CA LYS A 338 -23.46 30.23 21.46
C LYS A 338 -22.95 31.55 20.85
N VAL A 339 -23.41 31.84 19.66
CA VAL A 339 -23.21 33.12 18.97
C VAL A 339 -24.16 34.17 19.51
#